data_8383e40ca172f669de954cbde770e82e
#
_entry.id   8383e40ca172f669de954cbde770e82e
#
_cell.length_a   1.000
_cell.length_b   1.000
_cell.length_c   1.000
_cell.angle_alpha   90.00
_cell.angle_beta   90.00
_cell.angle_gamma   90.00
#
_symmetry.space_group_name_H-M   'P 1'
#
loop_
_entity.id
_entity.type
_entity.pdbx_description
1 polymer ?
#
loop_
_entity_poly.entity_id
_entity_poly.type
_entity_poly.pdbx_seq_one_letter_code
_entity_poly.pdbx_strand_id
1 'polypeptide(L)'
;ALNNSRMLSSDVSAGFDPNYPSVMEKNNSAFLGKGLTFNKYTGSGGKSGSNDANAEYVALVRRIMDDANVTWQTAELGKVDAGGGGTIAYLMAKYGMNVIDSGVPVLSMHAPWEIISKADLYEALKGYIAFLNA
;
A
#
# COMPACT_ATOMS: atom_id res chain seq x y z
N ALA A 1 -4.04 6.10 24.15
CA ALA A 1 -4.28 4.84 23.45
C ALA A 1 -3.93 5.00 21.96
N LEU A 2 -4.66 5.81 21.21
CA LEU A 2 -4.47 5.94 19.74
C LEU A 2 -3.03 6.28 19.32
N ASN A 3 -2.38 7.20 20.01
CA ASN A 3 -1.01 7.61 19.71
C ASN A 3 0.03 6.48 19.77
N ASN A 4 -0.28 5.39 20.47
CA ASN A 4 0.57 4.19 20.56
C ASN A 4 0.04 3.03 19.70
N SER A 5 -0.93 3.30 18.84
CA SER A 5 -1.54 2.29 17.98
C SER A 5 -0.86 2.25 16.62
N ARG A 6 -0.93 1.09 15.98
CA ARG A 6 -0.40 0.84 14.64
C ARG A 6 -1.52 0.36 13.75
N MET A 7 -1.49 0.75 12.49
CA MET A 7 -2.53 0.39 11.52
C MET A 7 -1.92 0.05 10.17
N LEU A 8 -2.33 -1.07 9.61
CA LEU A 8 -2.29 -1.28 8.18
C LEU A 8 -3.63 -0.79 7.60
N SER A 9 -3.60 0.29 6.84
CA SER A 9 -4.77 0.79 6.11
C SER A 9 -4.98 -0.12 4.91
N SER A 10 -5.81 -1.16 5.11
CA SER A 10 -6.02 -2.21 4.13
C SER A 10 -6.96 -1.75 3.02
N ASP A 11 -6.40 -1.59 1.84
CA ASP A 11 -7.07 -1.23 0.60
C ASP A 11 -6.34 -1.91 -0.55
N VAL A 12 -6.69 -1.63 -1.79
CA VAL A 12 -5.96 -2.05 -2.98
C VAL A 12 -4.92 -0.99 -3.36
N SER A 13 -3.89 -1.39 -4.12
CA SER A 13 -2.90 -0.49 -4.68
C SER A 13 -2.97 -0.50 -6.20
N ALA A 14 -2.72 0.64 -6.84
CA ALA A 14 -2.71 0.71 -8.30
C ALA A 14 -1.57 -0.14 -8.87
N GLY A 15 -1.93 -1.18 -9.61
CA GLY A 15 -0.98 -2.05 -10.31
C GLY A 15 -0.50 -1.41 -11.61
N PHE A 16 0.74 -1.70 -12.00
CA PHE A 16 1.28 -1.28 -13.29
C PHE A 16 0.51 -1.93 -14.43
N ASP A 17 -0.17 -1.12 -15.24
CA ASP A 17 -0.86 -1.58 -16.44
C ASP A 17 0.03 -1.35 -17.67
N PRO A 18 0.46 -2.43 -18.35
CA PRO A 18 1.32 -2.30 -19.54
C PRO A 18 0.61 -1.65 -20.74
N ASN A 19 -0.73 -1.59 -20.73
CA ASN A 19 -1.50 -0.90 -21.77
C ASN A 19 -1.54 0.62 -21.57
N TYR A 20 -1.27 1.10 -20.35
CA TYR A 20 -1.30 2.51 -19.99
C TYR A 20 -0.04 2.95 -19.24
N PRO A 21 1.17 2.68 -19.77
CA PRO A 21 2.43 2.91 -19.04
C PRO A 21 2.71 4.40 -18.75
N SER A 22 2.12 5.30 -19.51
CA SER A 22 2.36 6.75 -19.38
C SER A 22 1.77 7.37 -18.11
N VAL A 23 0.77 6.72 -17.50
CA VAL A 23 0.14 7.20 -16.27
C VAL A 23 0.82 6.67 -15.01
N MET A 24 1.83 5.83 -15.16
CA MET A 24 2.55 5.17 -14.08
C MET A 24 4.03 5.57 -14.09
N GLU A 25 4.64 5.54 -12.92
CA GLU A 25 6.10 5.56 -12.77
C GLU A 25 6.55 4.12 -12.52
N LYS A 26 7.13 3.48 -13.54
CA LYS A 26 7.44 2.04 -13.52
C LYS A 26 8.30 1.62 -12.32
N ASN A 27 9.24 2.46 -11.91
CA ASN A 27 10.16 2.14 -10.81
C ASN A 27 9.49 2.21 -9.43
N ASN A 28 8.31 2.86 -9.36
CA ASN A 28 7.57 3.06 -8.11
C ASN A 28 6.18 2.41 -8.16
N SER A 29 5.93 1.54 -9.12
CA SER A 29 4.62 0.90 -9.29
C SER A 29 4.58 -0.48 -8.65
N ALA A 30 3.39 -0.88 -8.21
CA ALA A 30 3.12 -2.26 -7.82
C ALA A 30 2.92 -3.16 -9.05
N PHE A 31 3.31 -4.40 -8.94
CA PHE A 31 3.13 -5.40 -10.00
C PHE A 31 2.33 -6.58 -9.47
N LEU A 32 1.37 -7.07 -10.27
CA LEU A 32 0.65 -8.29 -9.96
C LEU A 32 1.61 -9.49 -9.85
N GLY A 33 1.37 -10.35 -8.89
CA GLY A 33 2.22 -11.53 -8.63
C GLY A 33 3.49 -11.23 -7.82
N LYS A 34 3.61 -10.04 -7.26
CA LYS A 34 4.74 -9.63 -6.41
C LYS A 34 4.38 -9.46 -4.93
N GLY A 35 3.21 -9.94 -4.55
CA GLY A 35 2.77 -10.02 -3.17
C GLY A 35 2.08 -8.77 -2.65
N LEU A 36 1.99 -8.70 -1.32
CA LEU A 36 1.37 -7.60 -0.60
C LEU A 36 2.11 -6.29 -0.85
N THR A 37 1.38 -5.24 -1.20
CA THR A 37 1.96 -3.92 -1.50
C THR A 37 1.82 -2.99 -0.31
N PHE A 38 2.88 -2.28 0.02
CA PHE A 38 2.88 -1.17 0.97
C PHE A 38 3.14 0.15 0.25
N ASN A 39 2.26 1.12 0.49
CA ASN A 39 2.45 2.48 0.00
C ASN A 39 2.90 3.36 1.18
N LYS A 40 4.20 3.68 1.20
CA LYS A 40 4.77 4.53 2.26
C LYS A 40 4.16 5.91 2.23
N TYR A 41 3.98 6.45 1.04
CA TYR A 41 3.37 7.74 0.80
C TYR A 41 2.10 7.57 -0.03
N THR A 42 1.03 8.21 0.43
CA THR A 42 -0.23 8.31 -0.31
C THR A 42 -0.73 9.75 -0.25
N GLY A 43 -1.23 10.25 -1.36
CA GLY A 43 -1.75 11.60 -1.49
C GLY A 43 -2.07 11.91 -2.93
N SER A 44 -3.01 12.81 -3.14
CA SER A 44 -3.38 13.29 -4.48
C SER A 44 -2.53 14.49 -4.89
N GLY A 45 -2.67 14.92 -6.13
CA GLY A 45 -2.06 16.15 -6.62
C GLY A 45 -2.30 17.30 -5.65
N GLY A 46 -1.26 18.03 -5.26
CA GLY A 46 -1.31 19.02 -4.21
C GLY A 46 -1.25 18.46 -2.79
N LYS A 47 -1.08 17.16 -2.63
CA LYS A 47 -0.81 16.46 -1.36
C LYS A 47 -1.92 16.61 -0.30
N SER A 48 -3.14 16.84 -0.75
CA SER A 48 -4.31 16.84 0.13
C SER A 48 -4.63 15.41 0.59
N GLY A 49 -4.98 15.26 1.88
CA GLY A 49 -5.30 13.97 2.45
C GLY A 49 -4.15 12.96 2.38
N SER A 50 -2.91 13.45 2.47
CA SER A 50 -1.72 12.60 2.40
C SER A 50 -1.40 11.92 3.71
N ASN A 51 -0.79 10.74 3.62
CA ASN A 51 -0.10 10.06 4.69
C ASN A 51 1.32 9.72 4.24
N ASP A 52 2.29 9.91 5.10
CA ASP A 52 3.68 9.52 4.89
C ASP A 52 4.13 8.70 6.11
N ALA A 53 4.18 7.38 5.96
CA ALA A 53 4.58 6.49 7.03
C ALA A 53 6.02 6.76 7.47
N ASN A 54 6.26 6.88 8.79
CA ASN A 54 7.60 7.12 9.30
C ASN A 54 8.52 5.92 9.08
N ALA A 55 9.84 6.18 9.04
CA ALA A 55 10.84 5.18 8.69
C ALA A 55 10.90 4.02 9.71
N GLU A 56 10.69 4.31 10.98
CA GLU A 56 10.71 3.32 12.06
C GLU A 56 9.55 2.34 11.92
N TYR A 57 8.37 2.84 11.56
CA TYR A 57 7.21 1.99 11.33
C TYR A 57 7.36 1.16 10.06
N VAL A 58 7.87 1.74 8.98
CA VAL A 58 8.21 1.00 7.75
C VAL A 58 9.19 -0.13 8.06
N ALA A 59 10.24 0.14 8.84
CA ALA A 59 11.22 -0.86 9.23
C ALA A 59 10.60 -2.00 10.06
N LEU A 60 9.68 -1.67 10.97
CA LEU A 60 8.93 -2.66 11.74
C LEU A 60 8.07 -3.55 10.84
N VAL A 61 7.29 -2.95 9.94
CA VAL A 61 6.41 -3.70 9.01
C VAL A 61 7.24 -4.62 8.13
N ARG A 62 8.35 -4.14 7.56
CA ARG A 62 9.26 -4.96 6.77
C ARG A 62 9.75 -6.18 7.55
N ARG A 63 10.24 -5.98 8.77
CA ARG A 63 10.69 -7.09 9.61
C ARG A 63 9.60 -8.11 9.87
N ILE A 64 8.38 -7.67 10.19
CA ILE A 64 7.24 -8.58 10.40
C ILE A 64 6.98 -9.44 9.16
N MET A 65 7.02 -8.83 7.97
CA MET A 65 6.78 -9.55 6.71
C MET A 65 7.93 -10.53 6.39
N ASP A 66 9.17 -10.09 6.57
CA ASP A 66 10.36 -10.91 6.30
C ASP A 66 10.42 -12.12 7.26
N ASP A 67 10.18 -11.91 8.55
CA ASP A 67 10.18 -12.96 9.58
C ASP A 67 9.06 -14.00 9.32
N ALA A 68 7.94 -13.57 8.78
CA ALA A 68 6.81 -14.44 8.42
C ALA A 68 6.91 -15.04 7.00
N ASN A 69 8.00 -14.78 6.30
CA ASN A 69 8.21 -15.22 4.91
C ASN A 69 7.03 -14.84 3.99
N VAL A 70 6.56 -13.60 4.12
CA VAL A 70 5.54 -13.00 3.25
C VAL A 70 6.23 -12.33 2.06
N THR A 71 5.73 -12.60 0.87
CA THR A 71 6.15 -11.87 -0.33
C THR A 71 5.49 -10.50 -0.33
N TRP A 72 6.28 -9.45 -0.43
CA TRP A 72 5.79 -8.07 -0.38
C TRP A 72 6.60 -7.13 -1.28
N GLN A 73 6.02 -5.98 -1.59
CA GLN A 73 6.63 -4.93 -2.40
C GLN A 73 6.23 -3.55 -1.87
N THR A 74 6.97 -2.52 -2.27
CA THR A 74 6.58 -1.13 -2.04
C THR A 74 6.21 -0.45 -3.35
N ALA A 75 5.26 0.47 -3.30
CA ALA A 75 4.85 1.22 -4.47
C ALA A 75 4.26 2.58 -4.10
N GLU A 76 4.10 3.42 -5.11
CA GLU A 76 3.31 4.64 -5.07
C GLU A 76 2.01 4.46 -5.88
N LEU A 77 1.02 5.27 -5.59
CA LEU A 77 -0.26 5.27 -6.30
C LEU A 77 -0.18 6.14 -7.54
N GLY A 78 0.23 5.56 -8.67
CA GLY A 78 0.38 6.28 -9.93
C GLY A 78 1.68 7.10 -10.00
N LYS A 79 1.70 8.06 -10.92
CA LYS A 79 2.85 8.89 -11.15
C LYS A 79 2.94 10.00 -10.09
N VAL A 80 4.09 10.10 -9.43
CA VAL A 80 4.33 11.11 -8.37
C VAL A 80 4.12 12.52 -8.92
N ASP A 81 3.46 13.36 -8.13
CA ASP A 81 3.09 14.76 -8.41
C ASP A 81 2.14 14.98 -9.61
N ALA A 82 2.04 14.05 -10.55
CA ALA A 82 1.15 14.15 -11.71
C ALA A 82 -0.14 13.37 -11.56
N GLY A 83 -0.12 12.32 -10.76
CA GLY A 83 -1.24 11.47 -10.44
C GLY A 83 -1.28 11.18 -8.96
N GLY A 84 -1.64 9.97 -8.63
CA GLY A 84 -1.71 9.49 -7.27
C GLY A 84 -3.13 9.47 -6.73
N GLY A 85 -3.28 8.78 -5.61
CA GLY A 85 -4.54 8.62 -4.93
C GLY A 85 -4.45 9.02 -3.47
N GLY A 86 -5.48 9.69 -2.98
CA GLY A 86 -5.72 9.80 -1.55
C GLY A 86 -6.34 8.51 -1.04
N THR A 87 -5.97 8.13 0.17
CA THR A 87 -6.54 7.00 0.89
C THR A 87 -7.17 7.48 2.19
N ILE A 88 -7.74 6.56 2.97
CA ILE A 88 -8.27 6.88 4.29
C ILE A 88 -7.19 6.89 5.38
N ALA A 89 -5.96 6.52 5.07
CA ALA A 89 -4.86 6.42 6.03
C ALA A 89 -4.65 7.70 6.84
N TYR A 90 -4.72 8.86 6.20
CA TYR A 90 -4.53 10.16 6.85
C TYR A 90 -5.54 10.43 7.97
N LEU A 91 -6.75 9.85 7.90
CA LEU A 91 -7.77 10.04 8.91
C LEU A 91 -7.31 9.52 10.28
N MET A 92 -6.67 8.35 10.29
CA MET A 92 -6.15 7.75 11.52
C MET A 92 -4.80 8.35 11.91
N ALA A 93 -3.99 8.73 10.93
CA ALA A 93 -2.71 9.39 11.18
C ALA A 93 -2.88 10.73 11.94
N LYS A 94 -3.99 11.45 11.75
CA LYS A 94 -4.32 12.67 12.51
C LYS A 94 -4.39 12.46 14.03
N TYR A 95 -4.63 11.24 14.47
CA TYR A 95 -4.66 10.88 15.90
C TYR A 95 -3.29 10.46 16.45
N GLY A 96 -2.23 10.64 15.65
CA GLY A 96 -0.86 10.27 16.03
C GLY A 96 -0.55 8.78 15.92
N MET A 97 -1.41 8.00 15.24
CA MET A 97 -1.15 6.59 14.98
C MET A 97 -0.05 6.42 13.94
N ASN A 98 0.67 5.31 14.03
CA ASN A 98 1.54 4.85 12.96
C ASN A 98 0.68 4.14 11.90
N VAL A 99 0.57 4.73 10.71
CA VAL A 99 -0.29 4.23 9.64
C VAL A 99 0.51 4.06 8.36
N ILE A 100 0.31 2.94 7.67
CA ILE A 100 0.79 2.71 6.31
C ILE A 100 -0.32 2.06 5.49
N ASP A 101 -0.44 2.45 4.24
CA ASP A 101 -1.35 1.78 3.31
C ASP A 101 -0.80 0.42 2.90
N SER A 102 -1.69 -0.56 2.87
CA SER A 102 -1.36 -1.95 2.61
C SER A 102 -2.46 -2.61 1.79
N GLY A 103 -2.14 -3.27 0.70
CA GLY A 103 -3.15 -3.93 -0.11
C GLY A 103 -2.56 -4.77 -1.25
N VAL A 104 -3.45 -5.30 -2.07
CA VAL A 104 -3.02 -6.06 -3.25
C VAL A 104 -2.99 -5.16 -4.48
N PRO A 105 -2.06 -5.39 -5.44
CA PRO A 105 -2.09 -4.68 -6.70
C PRO A 105 -3.36 -5.00 -7.47
N VAL A 106 -4.01 -3.97 -8.01
CA VAL A 106 -5.20 -4.09 -8.83
C VAL A 106 -5.01 -3.39 -10.17
N LEU A 107 -5.49 -4.01 -11.23
CA LEU A 107 -5.64 -3.36 -12.54
C LEU A 107 -7.06 -2.89 -12.72
N SER A 108 -7.23 -1.82 -13.49
CA SER A 108 -8.53 -1.23 -13.80
C SER A 108 -9.31 -0.78 -12.55
N MET A 109 -8.60 -0.20 -11.57
CA MET A 109 -9.19 0.35 -10.35
C MET A 109 -10.35 1.29 -10.69
N HIS A 110 -11.47 1.15 -9.98
CA HIS A 110 -12.72 1.89 -10.17
C HIS A 110 -13.48 1.56 -11.47
N ALA A 111 -13.05 0.58 -12.24
CA ALA A 111 -13.79 0.09 -13.39
C ALA A 111 -14.85 -0.95 -12.98
N PRO A 112 -15.82 -1.27 -13.84
CA PRO A 112 -16.79 -2.35 -13.58
C PRO A 112 -16.14 -3.72 -13.39
N TRP A 113 -14.93 -3.90 -13.91
CA TRP A 113 -14.12 -5.13 -13.77
C TRP A 113 -12.73 -4.75 -13.30
N GLU A 114 -12.37 -5.24 -12.14
CA GLU A 114 -11.04 -5.09 -11.56
C GLU A 114 -10.35 -6.45 -11.49
N ILE A 115 -9.05 -6.46 -11.67
CA ILE A 115 -8.25 -7.69 -11.73
C ILE A 115 -7.18 -7.65 -10.67
N ILE A 116 -7.13 -8.70 -9.85
CA ILE A 116 -6.06 -8.95 -8.87
C ILE A 116 -5.44 -10.33 -9.08
N SER A 117 -4.26 -10.53 -8.53
CA SER A 117 -3.63 -11.85 -8.45
C SER A 117 -4.09 -12.60 -7.20
N LYS A 118 -4.53 -13.86 -7.36
CA LYS A 118 -4.86 -14.72 -6.22
C LYS A 118 -3.64 -15.01 -5.34
N ALA A 119 -2.45 -15.05 -5.92
CA ALA A 119 -1.21 -15.21 -5.16
C ALA A 119 -0.98 -14.00 -4.24
N ASP A 120 -1.19 -12.78 -4.73
CA ASP A 120 -1.04 -11.56 -3.92
C ASP A 120 -2.07 -11.52 -2.79
N LEU A 121 -3.31 -11.97 -3.06
CA LEU A 121 -4.35 -12.08 -2.04
C LEU A 121 -3.95 -13.07 -0.93
N TYR A 122 -3.33 -14.19 -1.30
CA TYR A 122 -2.83 -15.17 -0.33
C TYR A 122 -1.68 -14.59 0.51
N GLU A 123 -0.75 -13.87 -0.12
CA GLU A 123 0.33 -13.17 0.61
C GLU A 123 -0.21 -12.07 1.52
N ALA A 124 -1.27 -11.38 1.11
CA ALA A 124 -1.95 -10.38 1.97
C ALA A 124 -2.56 -11.05 3.22
N LEU A 125 -3.21 -12.19 3.07
CA LEU A 125 -3.73 -12.95 4.22
C LEU A 125 -2.61 -13.31 5.20
N LYS A 126 -1.48 -13.85 4.71
CA LYS A 126 -0.32 -14.17 5.54
C LYS A 126 0.22 -12.92 6.27
N GLY A 127 0.37 -11.84 5.52
CA GLY A 127 0.89 -10.58 6.06
C GLY A 127 0.00 -9.99 7.15
N TYR A 128 -1.31 -10.02 6.98
CA TYR A 128 -2.25 -9.51 7.99
C TYR A 128 -2.26 -10.39 9.24
N ILE A 129 -2.18 -11.71 9.09
CA ILE A 129 -2.03 -12.63 10.23
C ILE A 129 -0.72 -12.33 10.98
N ALA A 130 0.39 -12.17 10.26
CA ALA A 130 1.68 -11.86 10.86
C ALA A 130 1.65 -10.53 11.62
N PHE A 131 1.05 -9.50 11.02
CA PHE A 131 0.94 -8.18 11.66
C PHE A 131 0.10 -8.19 12.93
N LEU A 132 -1.01 -8.93 12.94
CA LEU A 132 -1.90 -9.01 14.10
C LEU A 132 -1.29 -9.82 15.27
N ASN A 133 -0.29 -10.64 15.01
CA ASN A 133 0.41 -11.44 16.00
C ASN A 133 1.75 -10.83 16.47
N ALA A 134 2.12 -9.64 15.97
CA ALA A 134 3.42 -9.01 16.24
C ALA A 134 3.44 -8.07 17.45
#